data_47cca743d9699476d29d34271d5df59b
#
_entry.id   47cca743d9699476d29d34271d5df59b
#
_cell.length_a   1.000
_cell.length_b   1.000
_cell.length_c   1.000
_cell.angle_alpha   90.00
_cell.angle_beta   90.00
_cell.angle_gamma   90.00
#
_symmetry.space_group_name_H-M   'P 1'
#
loop_
_entity.id
_entity.type
_entity.pdbx_description
1 polymer ?
#
loop_
_entity_poly.entity_id
_entity_poly.type
_entity_poly.pdbx_seq_one_letter_code
_entity_poly.pdbx_strand_id
1 'polypeptide(L)'
;MARTTPHNPPHDPPQASPPTGPSTAPHDPAHPEDEPLYRRIATELLGALRGGAIPPGERLPGERQLADRFGVSRETVRQALEMLRRDGLVTTDRRGSHATLKGPPVETPAALTFPVGARHVGRDAMARATVSWESPPPGHAEALALAPSRPTLVHRYWSASADGHELRTAVTSFSTVALAEVEELARYRDRADGTTAAELRRAYDWLRRAGLTLHHRDTITRIAGTPSVRVTRRVHDQYARPLEITELIVDAQQDALVYEFTLPAAV
;
A
#
# COMPACT_ATOMS: atom_id res chain seq x y z
N MET A 1 72.91 50.98 -30.84
CA MET A 1 71.90 51.54 -29.86
C MET A 1 70.52 50.99 -30.25
N ALA A 2 70.12 49.88 -29.63
CA ALA A 2 68.87 49.20 -29.92
C ALA A 2 67.88 49.55 -28.78
N ARG A 3 66.72 50.16 -29.11
CA ARG A 3 65.64 50.46 -28.17
C ARG A 3 64.77 49.24 -28.04
N THR A 4 64.68 48.70 -26.84
CA THR A 4 63.78 47.61 -26.45
C THR A 4 62.40 48.19 -26.18
N THR A 5 61.40 47.74 -26.93
CA THR A 5 59.98 48.00 -26.65
C THR A 5 59.45 46.94 -25.68
N PRO A 6 58.65 47.31 -24.68
CA PRO A 6 58.04 46.29 -23.79
C PRO A 6 56.84 45.65 -24.44
N HIS A 7 56.87 44.31 -24.41
CA HIS A 7 55.81 43.43 -24.87
C HIS A 7 54.66 43.43 -23.83
N ASN A 8 53.48 43.80 -24.24
CA ASN A 8 52.27 43.75 -23.44
C ASN A 8 51.58 42.39 -23.67
N PRO A 9 51.25 41.58 -22.65
CA PRO A 9 50.59 40.31 -22.86
C PRO A 9 49.12 40.54 -23.23
N PRO A 10 48.53 39.62 -24.03
CA PRO A 10 47.12 39.71 -24.46
C PRO A 10 46.15 39.47 -23.32
N HIS A 11 45.12 40.32 -23.26
CA HIS A 11 43.97 40.16 -22.39
C HIS A 11 43.21 38.89 -22.71
N ASP A 12 43.05 37.99 -21.75
CA ASP A 12 42.09 36.90 -21.79
C ASP A 12 40.66 37.45 -21.72
N PRO A 13 39.70 36.94 -22.52
CA PRO A 13 38.32 37.30 -22.41
C PRO A 13 37.69 36.71 -21.14
N PRO A 14 36.68 37.36 -20.53
CA PRO A 14 36.05 36.88 -19.32
C PRO A 14 35.33 35.54 -19.58
N GLN A 15 35.69 34.54 -18.79
CA GLN A 15 34.98 33.24 -18.77
C GLN A 15 33.57 33.44 -18.28
N ALA A 16 32.62 33.14 -19.15
CA ALA A 16 31.21 33.06 -18.82
C ALA A 16 30.99 31.92 -17.81
N SER A 17 30.44 32.24 -16.67
CA SER A 17 29.96 31.27 -15.68
C SER A 17 28.87 30.41 -16.30
N PRO A 18 28.83 29.08 -16.07
CA PRO A 18 27.76 28.24 -16.55
C PRO A 18 26.45 28.60 -15.82
N PRO A 19 25.28 28.52 -16.51
CA PRO A 19 24.00 28.74 -15.87
C PRO A 19 23.77 27.70 -14.78
N THR A 20 23.47 28.18 -13.60
CA THR A 20 23.01 27.34 -12.47
C THR A 20 21.67 26.70 -12.88
N GLY A 21 21.70 25.46 -13.34
CA GLY A 21 20.52 24.65 -13.53
C GLY A 21 19.83 24.39 -12.18
N PRO A 22 18.51 24.17 -12.16
CA PRO A 22 17.83 23.86 -10.91
C PRO A 22 18.46 22.61 -10.32
N SER A 23 18.99 22.74 -9.12
CA SER A 23 19.49 21.62 -8.31
C SER A 23 18.32 20.69 -8.01
N THR A 24 18.22 19.60 -8.76
CA THR A 24 17.36 18.48 -8.40
C THR A 24 18.06 17.76 -7.24
N ALA A 25 17.86 18.27 -6.03
CA ALA A 25 18.19 17.50 -4.84
C ALA A 25 17.38 16.20 -4.89
N PRO A 26 17.96 15.03 -4.60
CA PRO A 26 17.21 13.80 -4.47
C PRO A 26 16.17 14.02 -3.38
N HIS A 27 14.90 13.84 -3.74
CA HIS A 27 13.76 13.91 -2.83
C HIS A 27 13.96 12.78 -1.80
N ASP A 28 14.28 13.17 -0.60
CA ASP A 28 14.45 12.25 0.54
C ASP A 28 13.07 11.63 0.83
N PRO A 29 12.92 10.28 0.86
CA PRO A 29 11.62 9.66 0.95
C PRO A 29 11.01 9.87 2.34
N ALA A 30 9.92 10.63 2.35
CA ALA A 30 8.86 10.66 3.36
C ALA A 30 9.34 10.72 4.83
N HIS A 31 9.76 11.92 5.24
CA HIS A 31 9.54 12.33 6.62
C HIS A 31 8.02 12.35 6.88
N PRO A 32 7.55 12.00 8.09
CA PRO A 32 6.13 12.14 8.46
C PRO A 32 5.59 13.57 8.30
N GLU A 33 6.46 14.53 8.03
CA GLU A 33 6.13 15.92 7.74
C GLU A 33 5.70 16.17 6.28
N ASP A 34 5.95 15.22 5.36
CA ASP A 34 5.58 15.32 3.94
C ASP A 34 4.17 14.76 3.65
N GLU A 35 3.48 14.19 4.65
CA GLU A 35 2.12 13.74 4.45
C GLU A 35 1.17 14.95 4.30
N PRO A 36 0.33 14.99 3.24
CA PRO A 36 -0.62 16.07 3.04
C PRO A 36 -1.50 16.29 4.28
N LEU A 37 -1.66 17.54 4.71
CA LEU A 37 -2.39 17.90 5.93
C LEU A 37 -3.78 17.27 6.01
N TYR A 38 -4.51 17.17 4.90
CA TYR A 38 -5.84 16.56 4.88
C TYR A 38 -5.81 15.07 5.24
N ARG A 39 -4.73 14.34 4.92
CA ARG A 39 -4.57 12.93 5.30
C ARG A 39 -4.33 12.79 6.80
N ARG A 40 -3.47 13.62 7.36
CA ARG A 40 -3.21 13.66 8.81
C ARG A 40 -4.50 13.92 9.59
N ILE A 41 -5.32 14.87 9.13
CA ILE A 41 -6.61 15.18 9.74
C ILE A 41 -7.57 13.98 9.60
N ALA A 42 -7.65 13.36 8.43
CA ALA A 42 -8.47 12.17 8.23
C ALA A 42 -8.05 11.01 9.17
N THR A 43 -6.75 10.79 9.34
CA THR A 43 -6.19 9.80 10.26
C THR A 43 -6.56 10.10 11.72
N GLU A 44 -6.47 11.34 12.15
CA GLU A 44 -6.83 11.73 13.52
C GLU A 44 -8.34 11.60 13.79
N LEU A 45 -9.17 12.03 12.83
CA LEU A 45 -10.62 11.84 12.92
C LEU A 45 -10.99 10.35 12.93
N LEU A 46 -10.32 9.54 12.13
CA LEU A 46 -10.48 8.10 12.13
C LEU A 46 -10.12 7.49 13.50
N GLY A 47 -9.02 7.95 14.11
CA GLY A 47 -8.66 7.55 15.47
C GLY A 47 -9.77 7.86 16.48
N ALA A 48 -10.37 9.05 16.40
CA ALA A 48 -11.49 9.44 17.26
C ALA A 48 -12.74 8.59 17.02
N LEU A 49 -13.06 8.26 15.78
CA LEU A 49 -14.18 7.38 15.41
C LEU A 49 -13.96 5.96 15.92
N ARG A 50 -12.75 5.42 15.78
CA ARG A 50 -12.40 4.06 16.23
C ARG A 50 -12.28 3.95 17.74
N GLY A 51 -11.72 4.96 18.38
CA GLY A 51 -11.57 5.03 19.83
C GLY A 51 -12.88 5.29 20.57
N GLY A 52 -14.01 5.46 19.84
CA GLY A 52 -15.31 5.73 20.43
C GLY A 52 -15.47 7.16 20.99
N ALA A 53 -14.50 8.03 20.77
CA ALA A 53 -14.62 9.46 21.14
C ALA A 53 -15.73 10.16 20.33
N ILE A 54 -16.06 9.64 19.15
CA ILE A 54 -17.22 10.01 18.35
C ILE A 54 -18.03 8.72 18.13
N PRO A 55 -19.11 8.48 18.88
CA PRO A 55 -19.93 7.29 18.75
C PRO A 55 -20.60 7.18 17.38
N PRO A 56 -20.93 5.97 16.93
CA PRO A 56 -21.72 5.75 15.71
C PRO A 56 -23.03 6.51 15.74
N GLY A 57 -23.34 7.23 14.66
CA GLY A 57 -24.53 8.07 14.53
C GLY A 57 -24.37 9.47 15.13
N GLU A 58 -23.31 9.73 15.89
CA GLU A 58 -23.10 11.06 16.47
C GLU A 58 -22.57 12.05 15.41
N ARG A 59 -22.88 13.32 15.64
CA ARG A 59 -22.49 14.40 14.76
C ARG A 59 -21.03 14.77 14.96
N LEU A 60 -20.26 14.81 13.87
CA LEU A 60 -18.91 15.34 13.87
C LEU A 60 -18.95 16.87 14.11
N PRO A 61 -17.89 17.44 14.71
CA PRO A 61 -17.71 18.88 14.74
C PRO A 61 -17.79 19.47 13.33
N GLY A 62 -18.39 20.65 13.19
CA GLY A 62 -18.53 21.30 11.88
C GLY A 62 -17.19 21.65 11.24
N GLU A 63 -17.15 21.79 9.91
CA GLU A 63 -15.91 22.10 9.14
C GLU A 63 -15.14 23.31 9.71
N ARG A 64 -15.87 24.37 10.15
CA ARG A 64 -15.25 25.53 10.76
C ARG A 64 -14.57 25.17 12.08
N GLN A 65 -15.25 24.45 12.93
CA GLN A 65 -14.73 24.02 14.23
C GLN A 65 -13.51 23.10 14.09
N LEU A 66 -13.54 22.18 13.09
CA LEU A 66 -12.42 21.33 12.78
C LEU A 66 -11.24 22.15 12.20
N ALA A 67 -11.52 23.12 11.33
CA ALA A 67 -10.49 24.01 10.80
C ALA A 67 -9.78 24.80 11.90
N ASP A 68 -10.56 25.36 12.84
CA ASP A 68 -10.03 26.08 14.00
C ASP A 68 -9.22 25.14 14.92
N ARG A 69 -9.71 23.92 15.18
CA ARG A 69 -9.04 22.92 16.02
C ARG A 69 -7.71 22.45 15.45
N PHE A 70 -7.65 22.22 14.13
CA PHE A 70 -6.45 21.71 13.46
C PHE A 70 -5.52 22.80 12.92
N GLY A 71 -5.91 24.07 13.00
CA GLY A 71 -5.13 25.19 12.48
C GLY A 71 -4.96 25.15 10.96
N VAL A 72 -5.96 24.67 10.22
CA VAL A 72 -5.92 24.48 8.77
C VAL A 72 -7.06 25.20 8.06
N SER A 73 -7.00 25.26 6.73
CA SER A 73 -8.10 25.81 5.92
C SER A 73 -9.34 24.91 5.98
N ARG A 74 -10.53 25.51 5.83
CA ARG A 74 -11.79 24.75 5.72
C ARG A 74 -11.78 23.80 4.52
N GLU A 75 -11.07 24.16 3.44
CA GLU A 75 -10.90 23.31 2.27
C GLU A 75 -10.12 22.04 2.60
N THR A 76 -9.06 22.14 3.40
CA THR A 76 -8.28 20.97 3.86
C THR A 76 -9.13 20.03 4.71
N VAL A 77 -9.98 20.59 5.59
CA VAL A 77 -10.93 19.78 6.37
C VAL A 77 -11.96 19.11 5.47
N ARG A 78 -12.46 19.83 4.46
CA ARG A 78 -13.43 19.27 3.51
C ARG A 78 -12.86 18.08 2.75
N GLN A 79 -11.60 18.18 2.32
CA GLN A 79 -10.89 17.06 1.66
C GLN A 79 -10.72 15.86 2.61
N ALA A 80 -10.41 16.10 3.88
CA ALA A 80 -10.33 15.03 4.88
C ALA A 80 -11.69 14.35 5.12
N LEU A 81 -12.75 15.14 5.27
CA LEU A 81 -14.10 14.60 5.43
C LEU A 81 -14.61 13.88 4.19
N GLU A 82 -14.27 14.36 2.98
CA GLU A 82 -14.61 13.70 1.73
C GLU A 82 -13.95 12.31 1.63
N MET A 83 -12.72 12.21 2.10
CA MET A 83 -12.01 10.94 2.19
C MET A 83 -12.75 9.96 3.10
N LEU A 84 -13.11 10.39 4.32
CA LEU A 84 -13.88 9.57 5.28
C LEU A 84 -15.29 9.20 4.77
N ARG A 85 -15.91 10.05 3.92
CA ARG A 85 -17.19 9.73 3.27
C ARG A 85 -17.03 8.64 2.21
N ARG A 86 -16.02 8.72 1.37
CA ARG A 86 -15.73 7.68 0.36
C ARG A 86 -15.54 6.31 1.00
N ASP A 87 -14.98 6.32 2.22
CA ASP A 87 -14.74 5.11 3.00
C ASP A 87 -15.96 4.67 3.81
N GLY A 88 -17.10 5.35 3.66
CA GLY A 88 -18.34 5.02 4.35
C GLY A 88 -18.30 5.23 5.87
N LEU A 89 -17.28 5.95 6.38
CA LEU A 89 -17.10 6.22 7.81
C LEU A 89 -17.87 7.43 8.30
N VAL A 90 -18.21 8.32 7.38
CA VAL A 90 -18.95 9.56 7.63
C VAL A 90 -20.02 9.72 6.56
N THR A 91 -21.24 10.04 6.97
CA THR A 91 -22.32 10.49 6.08
C THR A 91 -22.57 11.98 6.30
N THR A 92 -23.02 12.68 5.27
CA THR A 92 -23.38 14.10 5.38
C THR A 92 -24.80 14.30 4.90
N ASP A 93 -25.58 14.95 5.73
CA ASP A 93 -26.94 15.39 5.42
C ASP A 93 -27.08 16.92 5.64
N ARG A 94 -28.32 17.42 5.58
CA ARG A 94 -28.63 18.83 5.83
C ARG A 94 -28.28 19.30 7.26
N ARG A 95 -28.10 18.38 8.19
CA ARG A 95 -27.79 18.64 9.61
C ARG A 95 -26.27 18.60 9.89
N GLY A 96 -25.45 18.13 8.94
CA GLY A 96 -24.00 18.06 9.06
C GLY A 96 -23.41 16.70 8.73
N SER A 97 -22.17 16.50 9.15
CA SER A 97 -21.48 15.21 9.01
C SER A 97 -21.70 14.36 10.26
N HIS A 98 -22.02 13.09 10.08
CA HIS A 98 -22.31 12.14 11.14
C HIS A 98 -21.43 10.90 11.00
N ALA A 99 -20.97 10.37 12.12
CA ALA A 99 -20.31 9.06 12.16
C ALA A 99 -21.29 8.00 11.65
N THR A 100 -20.87 7.21 10.67
CA THR A 100 -21.70 6.13 10.15
C THR A 100 -21.84 5.06 11.24
N LEU A 101 -23.05 4.59 11.46
CA LEU A 101 -23.27 3.36 12.20
C LEU A 101 -22.48 2.27 11.47
N LYS A 102 -21.71 1.47 12.20
CA LYS A 102 -21.01 0.32 11.64
C LYS A 102 -21.90 -0.33 10.59
N GLY A 103 -21.54 -0.19 9.34
CA GLY A 103 -22.19 -0.97 8.29
C GLY A 103 -22.16 -2.44 8.72
N PRO A 104 -23.09 -3.26 8.28
CA PRO A 104 -23.04 -4.69 8.55
C PRO A 104 -21.62 -5.15 8.23
N PRO A 105 -21.04 -6.06 9.05
CA PRO A 105 -19.72 -6.59 8.76
C PRO A 105 -19.76 -7.05 7.29
N VAL A 106 -18.99 -6.37 6.45
CA VAL A 106 -18.81 -6.83 5.08
C VAL A 106 -18.18 -8.19 5.24
N GLU A 107 -18.98 -9.23 5.08
CA GLU A 107 -18.46 -10.59 5.03
C GLU A 107 -17.41 -10.56 3.91
N THR A 108 -16.15 -10.73 4.28
CA THR A 108 -15.07 -10.78 3.32
C THR A 108 -15.40 -11.96 2.40
N PRO A 109 -15.61 -11.73 1.11
CA PRO A 109 -15.85 -12.83 0.20
C PRO A 109 -14.75 -13.87 0.42
N ALA A 110 -15.12 -15.14 0.50
CA ALA A 110 -14.17 -16.23 0.75
C ALA A 110 -13.02 -16.28 -0.28
N ALA A 111 -13.13 -15.55 -1.38
CA ALA A 111 -12.13 -15.36 -2.42
C ALA A 111 -10.93 -14.50 -2.05
N LEU A 112 -10.99 -13.74 -0.97
CA LEU A 112 -9.89 -12.86 -0.52
C LEU A 112 -8.99 -13.51 0.54
N THR A 113 -8.83 -14.85 0.48
CA THR A 113 -7.87 -15.53 1.35
C THR A 113 -6.44 -15.20 0.91
N PHE A 114 -5.58 -14.97 1.88
CA PHE A 114 -4.16 -14.78 1.66
C PHE A 114 -3.41 -16.13 1.71
N PRO A 115 -2.45 -16.40 0.82
CA PRO A 115 -2.13 -15.66 -0.39
C PRO A 115 -3.24 -15.78 -1.44
N VAL A 116 -3.26 -14.84 -2.41
CA VAL A 116 -4.27 -14.81 -3.47
C VAL A 116 -4.45 -16.19 -4.10
N GLY A 117 -5.71 -16.63 -4.21
CA GLY A 117 -6.04 -17.89 -4.84
C GLY A 117 -5.63 -19.13 -4.04
N ALA A 118 -5.48 -19.05 -2.72
CA ALA A 118 -5.14 -20.19 -1.85
C ALA A 118 -6.23 -21.27 -1.79
N ARG A 119 -7.40 -21.07 -2.40
CA ARG A 119 -8.36 -22.15 -2.60
C ARG A 119 -7.89 -23.05 -3.73
N HIS A 120 -7.36 -24.20 -3.35
CA HIS A 120 -7.14 -25.29 -4.27
C HIS A 120 -8.45 -25.96 -4.61
N VAL A 121 -8.70 -26.11 -5.91
CA VAL A 121 -9.76 -26.99 -6.43
C VAL A 121 -9.23 -28.42 -6.56
N GLY A 122 -7.93 -28.64 -6.43
CA GLY A 122 -7.24 -29.91 -6.62
C GLY A 122 -6.77 -30.57 -5.33
N ARG A 123 -6.72 -31.90 -5.34
CA ARG A 123 -6.22 -32.76 -4.26
C ARG A 123 -4.68 -32.70 -4.19
N ASP A 124 -4.17 -32.68 -2.98
CA ASP A 124 -2.82 -33.11 -2.61
C ASP A 124 -1.65 -32.33 -3.20
N ALA A 125 -1.79 -31.01 -3.32
CA ALA A 125 -0.67 -30.16 -3.65
C ALA A 125 0.29 -30.02 -2.45
N MET A 126 1.58 -30.25 -2.69
CA MET A 126 2.61 -29.82 -1.75
C MET A 126 2.66 -28.30 -1.76
N ALA A 127 2.64 -27.69 -0.59
CA ALA A 127 2.75 -26.25 -0.46
C ALA A 127 3.86 -25.87 0.51
N ARG A 128 4.59 -24.81 0.18
CA ARG A 128 5.63 -24.22 1.02
C ARG A 128 5.43 -22.70 1.08
N ALA A 129 5.67 -22.15 2.24
CA ALA A 129 5.66 -20.71 2.43
C ALA A 129 6.89 -20.30 3.26
N THR A 130 7.52 -19.20 2.89
CA THR A 130 8.65 -18.61 3.61
C THR A 130 8.40 -17.13 3.80
N VAL A 131 8.92 -16.57 4.88
CA VAL A 131 8.92 -15.14 5.16
C VAL A 131 10.36 -14.71 5.38
N SER A 132 10.75 -13.62 4.75
CA SER A 132 12.09 -13.04 4.86
C SER A 132 12.02 -11.52 4.98
N TRP A 133 13.02 -10.94 5.62
CA TRP A 133 13.25 -9.50 5.63
C TRP A 133 14.31 -9.18 4.57
N GLU A 134 13.87 -8.81 3.39
CA GLU A 134 14.72 -8.64 2.23
C GLU A 134 14.26 -7.48 1.33
N SER A 135 15.11 -7.10 0.37
CA SER A 135 14.71 -6.17 -0.68
C SER A 135 13.64 -6.82 -1.56
N PRO A 136 12.47 -6.18 -1.71
CA PRO A 136 11.40 -6.72 -2.55
C PRO A 136 11.78 -6.66 -4.02
N PRO A 137 11.09 -7.41 -4.90
CA PRO A 137 11.22 -7.24 -6.35
C PRO A 137 11.08 -5.76 -6.76
N PRO A 138 11.81 -5.27 -7.78
CA PRO A 138 11.80 -3.85 -8.16
C PRO A 138 10.41 -3.27 -8.39
N GLY A 139 9.52 -3.99 -9.10
CA GLY A 139 8.14 -3.58 -9.32
C GLY A 139 7.29 -3.50 -8.04
N HIS A 140 7.62 -4.31 -7.02
CA HIS A 140 6.98 -4.24 -5.72
C HIS A 140 7.45 -3.02 -4.92
N ALA A 141 8.75 -2.70 -4.96
CA ALA A 141 9.29 -1.52 -4.29
C ALA A 141 8.62 -0.24 -4.80
N GLU A 142 8.49 -0.09 -6.11
CA GLU A 142 7.80 1.04 -6.74
C GLU A 142 6.32 1.10 -6.33
N ALA A 143 5.59 -0.02 -6.43
CA ALA A 143 4.16 -0.08 -6.10
C ALA A 143 3.86 0.24 -4.63
N LEU A 144 4.80 -0.05 -3.72
CA LEU A 144 4.72 0.21 -2.29
C LEU A 144 5.33 1.54 -1.86
N ALA A 145 5.82 2.35 -2.82
CA ALA A 145 6.55 3.59 -2.56
C ALA A 145 7.74 3.41 -1.60
N LEU A 146 8.45 2.30 -1.73
CA LEU A 146 9.66 2.02 -0.95
C LEU A 146 10.89 2.62 -1.65
N ALA A 147 11.81 3.15 -0.87
CA ALA A 147 13.11 3.56 -1.40
C ALA A 147 13.84 2.36 -2.04
N PRO A 148 14.64 2.58 -3.09
CA PRO A 148 15.43 1.53 -3.73
C PRO A 148 16.23 0.73 -2.70
N SER A 149 16.20 -0.58 -2.82
CA SER A 149 16.92 -1.53 -1.94
C SER A 149 16.50 -1.49 -0.46
N ARG A 150 15.45 -0.76 -0.11
CA ARG A 150 14.91 -0.78 1.27
C ARG A 150 14.28 -2.14 1.55
N PRO A 151 14.76 -2.90 2.54
CA PRO A 151 14.19 -4.19 2.86
C PRO A 151 12.79 -4.03 3.47
N THR A 152 11.96 -5.01 3.20
CA THR A 152 10.62 -5.15 3.79
C THR A 152 10.32 -6.62 4.08
N LEU A 153 9.15 -6.89 4.65
CA LEU A 153 8.66 -8.24 4.82
C LEU A 153 8.21 -8.79 3.48
N VAL A 154 8.86 -9.85 3.01
CA VAL A 154 8.55 -10.56 1.77
C VAL A 154 8.11 -11.98 2.11
N HIS A 155 6.93 -12.35 1.63
CA HIS A 155 6.38 -13.70 1.72
C HIS A 155 6.45 -14.36 0.36
N ARG A 156 6.98 -15.57 0.32
CA ARG A 156 7.03 -16.42 -0.88
C ARG A 156 6.19 -17.66 -0.64
N TYR A 157 5.34 -17.94 -1.58
CA TYR A 157 4.50 -19.13 -1.58
C TYR A 157 4.74 -19.93 -2.85
N TRP A 158 4.76 -21.23 -2.70
CA TRP A 158 4.90 -22.18 -3.79
C TRP A 158 4.00 -23.38 -3.54
N SER A 159 3.37 -23.90 -4.60
CA SER A 159 2.65 -25.16 -4.54
C SER A 159 2.85 -25.98 -5.81
N ALA A 160 2.81 -27.29 -5.66
CA ALA A 160 2.93 -28.26 -6.74
C ALA A 160 1.89 -29.37 -6.59
N SER A 161 1.56 -30.00 -7.70
CA SER A 161 0.77 -31.24 -7.73
C SER A 161 1.57 -32.41 -7.13
N ALA A 162 0.90 -33.55 -6.90
CA ALA A 162 1.54 -34.73 -6.32
C ALA A 162 2.68 -35.30 -7.18
N ASP A 163 2.63 -35.10 -8.50
CA ASP A 163 3.65 -35.48 -9.48
C ASP A 163 4.76 -34.44 -9.64
N GLY A 164 4.75 -33.37 -8.83
CA GLY A 164 5.81 -32.39 -8.77
C GLY A 164 5.67 -31.23 -9.77
N HIS A 165 4.59 -31.13 -10.55
CA HIS A 165 4.37 -29.98 -11.41
C HIS A 165 4.02 -28.74 -10.58
N GLU A 166 4.70 -27.64 -10.87
CA GLU A 166 4.44 -26.36 -10.23
C GLU A 166 3.05 -25.84 -10.63
N LEU A 167 2.19 -25.65 -9.65
CA LEU A 167 0.83 -25.15 -9.86
C LEU A 167 0.78 -23.62 -9.66
N ARG A 168 1.38 -23.16 -8.58
CA ARG A 168 1.34 -21.75 -8.20
C ARG A 168 2.64 -21.30 -7.56
N THR A 169 3.06 -20.09 -7.92
CA THR A 169 4.07 -19.34 -7.17
C THR A 169 3.54 -17.95 -6.85
N ALA A 170 3.80 -17.46 -5.65
CA ALA A 170 3.44 -16.11 -5.28
C ALA A 170 4.56 -15.43 -4.51
N VAL A 171 4.75 -14.15 -4.78
CA VAL A 171 5.61 -13.25 -4.01
C VAL A 171 4.76 -12.09 -3.53
N THR A 172 4.70 -11.92 -2.21
CA THR A 172 3.97 -10.82 -1.57
C THR A 172 4.95 -9.96 -0.80
N SER A 173 4.85 -8.64 -0.97
CA SER A 173 5.61 -7.66 -0.23
C SER A 173 4.68 -6.71 0.50
N PHE A 174 5.04 -6.35 1.73
CA PHE A 174 4.26 -5.44 2.58
C PHE A 174 4.89 -4.06 2.63
N SER A 175 4.06 -3.03 2.70
CA SER A 175 4.52 -1.65 2.86
C SER A 175 4.94 -1.35 4.29
N THR A 176 5.65 -0.22 4.46
CA THR A 176 5.96 0.30 5.80
C THR A 176 4.70 0.65 6.57
N VAL A 177 3.63 1.07 5.89
CA VAL A 177 2.33 1.36 6.50
C VAL A 177 1.71 0.09 7.10
N ALA A 178 1.64 -0.99 6.33
CA ALA A 178 1.11 -2.26 6.81
C ALA A 178 1.88 -2.78 8.04
N LEU A 179 3.20 -2.65 8.03
CA LEU A 179 4.07 -3.08 9.12
C LEU A 179 3.96 -2.17 10.37
N ALA A 180 3.63 -0.89 10.17
CA ALA A 180 3.44 0.04 11.30
C ALA A 180 2.05 -0.12 11.95
N GLU A 181 1.02 -0.39 11.15
CA GLU A 181 -0.36 -0.50 11.63
C GLU A 181 -0.71 -1.90 12.19
N VAL A 182 0.05 -2.94 11.82
CA VAL A 182 -0.25 -4.33 12.16
C VAL A 182 0.90 -4.97 12.94
N GLU A 183 0.75 -5.05 14.25
CA GLU A 183 1.75 -5.61 15.14
C GLU A 183 2.09 -7.08 14.80
N GLU A 184 1.10 -7.86 14.38
CA GLU A 184 1.31 -9.26 13.99
C GLU A 184 2.24 -9.41 12.79
N LEU A 185 2.17 -8.48 11.81
CA LEU A 185 3.11 -8.43 10.69
C LEU A 185 4.48 -7.95 11.15
N ALA A 186 4.53 -6.94 12.03
CA ALA A 186 5.78 -6.41 12.54
C ALA A 186 6.61 -7.46 13.29
N ARG A 187 5.98 -8.39 14.00
CA ARG A 187 6.65 -9.49 14.71
C ARG A 187 7.44 -10.43 13.81
N TYR A 188 7.06 -10.55 12.53
CA TYR A 188 7.82 -11.35 11.56
C TYR A 188 9.13 -10.68 11.15
N ARG A 189 9.28 -9.36 11.34
CA ARG A 189 10.52 -8.66 11.09
C ARG A 189 11.69 -9.25 11.90
N ASP A 190 11.45 -9.57 13.16
CA ASP A 190 12.48 -10.05 14.08
C ASP A 190 12.72 -11.57 13.93
N ARG A 191 11.88 -12.26 13.17
CA ARG A 191 11.92 -13.71 12.97
C ARG A 191 12.15 -14.10 11.50
N ALA A 192 12.39 -13.14 10.62
CA ALA A 192 12.33 -13.31 9.18
C ALA A 192 13.60 -13.92 8.55
N ASP A 193 14.29 -14.79 9.22
CA ASP A 193 15.44 -15.52 8.66
C ASP A 193 14.99 -16.80 7.95
N GLY A 194 14.15 -16.64 6.91
CA GLY A 194 13.69 -17.77 6.10
C GLY A 194 12.77 -18.73 6.85
N THR A 195 12.00 -18.24 7.82
CA THR A 195 11.09 -19.06 8.62
C THR A 195 10.10 -19.79 7.73
N THR A 196 10.20 -21.11 7.68
CA THR A 196 9.23 -21.98 7.05
C THR A 196 7.92 -21.97 7.84
N ALA A 197 6.79 -22.05 7.12
CA ALA A 197 5.43 -22.09 7.68
C ALA A 197 4.93 -20.80 8.34
N ALA A 198 5.26 -19.65 7.74
CA ALA A 198 4.62 -18.39 8.12
C ALA A 198 3.11 -18.47 7.83
N GLU A 199 2.30 -18.55 8.87
CA GLU A 199 0.84 -18.56 8.74
C GLU A 199 0.30 -17.15 8.46
N LEU A 200 0.66 -16.56 7.32
CA LEU A 200 0.12 -15.27 6.90
C LEU A 200 -1.32 -15.36 6.34
N ARG A 201 -1.96 -16.53 6.44
CA ARG A 201 -3.37 -16.73 6.01
C ARG A 201 -4.33 -15.72 6.64
N ARG A 202 -4.00 -15.20 7.82
CA ARG A 202 -4.80 -14.24 8.56
C ARG A 202 -4.37 -12.78 8.35
N ALA A 203 -3.45 -12.50 7.42
CA ALA A 203 -2.94 -11.16 7.22
C ALA A 203 -4.05 -10.13 6.97
N TYR A 204 -5.05 -10.46 6.15
CA TYR A 204 -6.18 -9.58 5.90
C TYR A 204 -7.09 -9.39 7.13
N ASP A 205 -7.23 -10.43 7.96
CA ASP A 205 -7.96 -10.30 9.23
C ASP A 205 -7.21 -9.40 10.21
N TRP A 206 -5.88 -9.44 10.21
CA TRP A 206 -5.07 -8.56 11.04
C TRP A 206 -5.17 -7.11 10.59
N LEU A 207 -5.03 -6.86 9.28
CA LEU A 207 -5.20 -5.53 8.68
C LEU A 207 -6.60 -4.96 8.99
N ARG A 208 -7.65 -5.76 8.85
CA ARG A 208 -9.02 -5.35 9.19
C ARG A 208 -9.23 -5.09 10.67
N ARG A 209 -8.64 -5.92 11.54
CA ARG A 209 -8.69 -5.69 13.00
C ARG A 209 -7.91 -4.45 13.44
N ALA A 210 -6.84 -4.12 12.73
CA ALA A 210 -6.17 -2.83 12.87
C ALA A 210 -7.04 -1.65 12.37
N GLY A 211 -8.26 -1.96 11.88
CA GLY A 211 -9.27 -0.98 11.46
C GLY A 211 -9.02 -0.43 10.07
N LEU A 212 -8.27 -1.14 9.22
CA LEU A 212 -8.05 -0.75 7.84
C LEU A 212 -9.18 -1.31 6.96
N THR A 213 -9.72 -0.47 6.09
CA THR A 213 -10.61 -0.90 5.00
C THR A 213 -9.73 -1.26 3.82
N LEU A 214 -9.85 -2.50 3.35
CA LEU A 214 -8.98 -3.01 2.30
C LEU A 214 -9.63 -2.84 0.92
N HIS A 215 -8.95 -2.11 0.05
CA HIS A 215 -9.32 -1.98 -1.36
C HIS A 215 -8.39 -2.86 -2.19
N HIS A 216 -8.96 -3.90 -2.78
CA HIS A 216 -8.22 -4.87 -3.60
C HIS A 216 -8.38 -4.54 -5.08
N ARG A 217 -7.28 -4.61 -5.81
CA ARG A 217 -7.27 -4.55 -7.27
C ARG A 217 -6.45 -5.70 -7.81
N ASP A 218 -7.08 -6.62 -8.52
CA ASP A 218 -6.41 -7.70 -9.24
C ASP A 218 -6.33 -7.38 -10.72
N THR A 219 -5.14 -7.52 -11.27
CA THR A 219 -4.89 -7.43 -12.71
C THR A 219 -4.42 -8.80 -13.18
N ILE A 220 -5.19 -9.42 -14.07
CA ILE A 220 -4.91 -10.75 -14.61
C ILE A 220 -4.37 -10.61 -16.03
N THR A 221 -3.17 -11.15 -16.27
CA THR A 221 -2.50 -11.09 -17.58
C THR A 221 -2.01 -12.48 -17.98
N ARG A 222 -2.06 -12.77 -19.27
CA ARG A 222 -1.45 -13.99 -19.83
C ARG A 222 0.07 -13.79 -19.90
N ILE A 223 0.81 -14.87 -19.62
CA ILE A 223 2.25 -14.89 -19.84
C ILE A 223 2.49 -15.46 -21.24
N ALA A 224 3.11 -14.67 -22.11
CA ALA A 224 3.37 -15.05 -23.49
C ALA A 224 4.24 -16.33 -23.55
N GLY A 225 3.86 -17.26 -24.44
CA GLY A 225 4.59 -18.50 -24.66
C GLY A 225 4.42 -19.56 -23.59
N THR A 226 3.57 -19.33 -22.58
CA THR A 226 3.28 -20.30 -21.51
C THR A 226 1.77 -20.46 -21.32
N PRO A 227 1.30 -21.59 -20.74
CA PRO A 227 -0.09 -21.73 -20.33
C PRO A 227 -0.43 -20.94 -19.06
N SER A 228 0.53 -20.22 -18.49
CA SER A 228 0.37 -19.58 -17.20
C SER A 228 -0.27 -18.20 -17.29
N VAL A 229 -0.93 -17.82 -16.21
CA VAL A 229 -1.45 -16.46 -15.99
C VAL A 229 -0.75 -15.83 -14.80
N ARG A 230 -0.58 -14.52 -14.89
CA ARG A 230 -0.09 -13.70 -13.78
C ARG A 230 -1.25 -12.89 -13.21
N VAL A 231 -1.39 -12.94 -11.90
CA VAL A 231 -2.29 -12.06 -11.16
C VAL A 231 -1.44 -11.10 -10.35
N THR A 232 -1.58 -9.81 -10.60
CA THR A 232 -0.97 -8.78 -9.77
C THR A 232 -2.05 -8.17 -8.90
N ARG A 233 -2.02 -8.47 -7.60
CA ARG A 233 -2.90 -7.86 -6.60
C ARG A 233 -2.21 -6.67 -5.98
N ARG A 234 -2.94 -5.55 -5.88
CA ARG A 234 -2.55 -4.38 -5.10
C ARG A 234 -3.62 -4.12 -4.05
N VAL A 235 -3.19 -3.98 -2.81
CA VAL A 235 -4.07 -3.68 -1.68
C VAL A 235 -3.71 -2.30 -1.13
N HIS A 236 -4.72 -1.46 -0.98
CA HIS A 236 -4.61 -0.13 -0.38
C HIS A 236 -5.59 -0.03 0.78
N ASP A 237 -5.30 0.86 1.71
CA ASP A 237 -6.26 1.21 2.73
C ASP A 237 -7.27 2.27 2.25
N GLN A 238 -8.15 2.70 3.15
CA GLN A 238 -9.16 3.74 2.91
C GLN A 238 -8.57 5.10 2.55
N TYR A 239 -7.27 5.30 2.71
CA TYR A 239 -6.55 6.54 2.38
C TYR A 239 -5.70 6.39 1.12
N ALA A 240 -5.94 5.34 0.34
CA ALA A 240 -5.14 4.98 -0.83
C ALA A 240 -3.65 4.76 -0.52
N ARG A 241 -3.28 4.53 0.76
CA ARG A 241 -1.92 4.17 1.11
C ARG A 241 -1.68 2.70 0.73
N PRO A 242 -0.60 2.38 0.01
CA PRO A 242 -0.32 1.00 -0.36
C PRO A 242 -0.03 0.17 0.89
N LEU A 243 -0.64 -1.00 1.00
CA LEU A 243 -0.45 -1.95 2.09
C LEU A 243 0.34 -3.18 1.65
N GLU A 244 -0.01 -3.70 0.49
CA GLU A 244 0.52 -4.96 -0.03
C GLU A 244 0.52 -4.96 -1.55
N ILE A 245 1.51 -5.65 -2.12
CA ILE A 245 1.49 -6.11 -3.50
C ILE A 245 1.83 -7.59 -3.55
N THR A 246 1.05 -8.35 -4.32
CA THR A 246 1.29 -9.77 -4.59
C THR A 246 1.36 -10.01 -6.10
N GLU A 247 2.41 -10.67 -6.55
CA GLU A 247 2.43 -11.32 -7.85
C GLU A 247 2.22 -12.83 -7.66
N LEU A 248 1.16 -13.36 -8.28
CA LEU A 248 0.84 -14.77 -8.32
C LEU A 248 0.94 -15.27 -9.76
N ILE A 249 1.66 -16.34 -9.97
CA ILE A 249 1.69 -17.08 -11.25
C ILE A 249 0.97 -18.38 -11.05
N VAL A 250 0.06 -18.69 -11.95
CA VAL A 250 -0.76 -19.93 -11.93
C VAL A 250 -0.62 -20.65 -13.26
N ASP A 251 -0.34 -21.93 -13.22
CA ASP A 251 -0.47 -22.80 -14.40
C ASP A 251 -1.95 -23.04 -14.70
N ALA A 252 -2.47 -22.35 -15.72
CA ALA A 252 -3.89 -22.41 -16.08
C ALA A 252 -4.30 -23.72 -16.76
N GLN A 253 -3.38 -24.63 -17.07
CA GLN A 253 -3.70 -25.98 -17.53
C GLN A 253 -3.98 -26.94 -16.38
N GLN A 254 -3.31 -26.73 -15.26
CA GLN A 254 -3.34 -27.63 -14.11
C GLN A 254 -4.17 -27.10 -12.95
N ASP A 255 -4.42 -25.80 -12.91
CA ASP A 255 -5.13 -25.16 -11.82
C ASP A 255 -6.06 -24.04 -12.30
N ALA A 256 -7.03 -23.69 -11.50
CA ALA A 256 -8.02 -22.66 -11.80
C ALA A 256 -7.94 -21.48 -10.81
N LEU A 257 -8.13 -20.27 -11.34
CA LEU A 257 -8.39 -19.10 -10.53
C LEU A 257 -9.89 -18.99 -10.29
N VAL A 258 -10.31 -19.16 -9.04
CA VAL A 258 -11.71 -19.04 -8.64
C VAL A 258 -11.91 -17.78 -7.84
N TYR A 259 -12.81 -16.92 -8.31
CA TYR A 259 -13.27 -15.72 -7.60
C TYR A 259 -14.74 -15.87 -7.29
N GLU A 260 -15.08 -15.78 -6.00
CA GLU A 260 -16.46 -15.80 -5.53
C GLU A 260 -16.77 -14.46 -4.85
N PHE A 261 -17.87 -13.85 -5.22
CA PHE A 261 -18.31 -12.57 -4.66
C PHE A 261 -19.73 -12.71 -4.13
N THR A 262 -19.95 -12.23 -2.92
CA THR A 262 -21.29 -12.04 -2.38
C THR A 262 -21.64 -10.57 -2.45
N LEU A 263 -22.69 -10.22 -3.20
CA LEU A 263 -23.22 -8.88 -3.21
C LEU A 263 -24.29 -8.77 -2.13
N PRO A 264 -24.18 -7.82 -1.18
CA PRO A 264 -25.25 -7.59 -0.22
C PRO A 264 -26.51 -7.16 -0.97
N ALA A 265 -27.68 -7.47 -0.40
CA ALA A 265 -28.95 -6.98 -0.91
C ALA A 265 -28.94 -5.44 -0.92
N ALA A 266 -29.46 -4.86 -1.98
CA ALA A 266 -29.71 -3.41 -1.99
C ALA A 266 -30.75 -3.09 -0.91
N VAL A 267 -30.41 -2.18 0.00
CA VAL A 267 -31.31 -1.68 1.04
C VAL A 267 -32.15 -0.53 0.48
#